data_f90b7102db17787746eab319127e86ea
#
_entry.id   f90b7102db17787746eab319127e86ea
#
_cell.length_a   1.000
_cell.length_b   1.000
_cell.length_c   1.000
_cell.angle_alpha   90.00
_cell.angle_beta   90.00
_cell.angle_gamma   90.00
#
_symmetry.space_group_name_H-M   'P 1'
#
loop_
_entity.id
_entity.type
_entity.pdbx_description
1 polymer ?
#
loop_
_entity_poly.entity_id
_entity_poly.type
_entity_poly.pdbx_seq_one_letter_code
_entity_poly.pdbx_strand_id
1 'polypeptide(L)'
;MRGDQAAPGGAGVGGDPARGGAGGLRVVDVAVAYEERYWYPDDGAIVWVAGYTPVDPDSGRYLARDAPQLTARGLVVAGIAGAARFHDEVLQSDALAPGTALTLRREPGNEHDANAVAVLTAAGAQAGWVPREVAAELAPALDAGEPWTAVVLRERRASPRDPRTGLTMLLAPAAAIELREPGRGDA
;
A
#
# COMPACT_ATOMS: atom_id res chain seq x y z
N MET A 1 -45.08 -54.19 4.50
CA MET A 1 -45.77 -52.99 3.96
C MET A 1 -45.02 -51.76 4.40
N ARG A 2 -44.49 -51.07 3.40
CA ARG A 2 -44.26 -49.61 3.30
C ARG A 2 -43.79 -48.94 4.59
N GLY A 3 -42.59 -48.37 4.64
CA GLY A 3 -42.04 -47.33 3.75
C GLY A 3 -42.32 -45.99 4.39
N ASP A 4 -41.41 -45.31 4.83
CA ASP A 4 -41.22 -43.94 4.37
C ASP A 4 -39.88 -43.38 4.83
N GLN A 5 -39.29 -42.67 3.93
CA GLN A 5 -37.98 -42.07 3.98
C GLN A 5 -38.10 -40.70 4.61
N ALA A 6 -37.14 -40.33 5.45
CA ALA A 6 -36.85 -38.94 5.73
C ALA A 6 -35.36 -38.68 5.44
N ALA A 7 -35.12 -37.78 4.52
CA ALA A 7 -33.77 -37.33 4.10
C ALA A 7 -33.07 -36.57 5.22
N PRO A 8 -31.75 -36.63 5.28
CA PRO A 8 -30.95 -35.86 6.24
C PRO A 8 -30.75 -34.43 5.76
N GLY A 9 -31.04 -33.51 6.66
CA GLY A 9 -30.72 -32.08 6.49
C GLY A 9 -29.24 -31.85 6.38
N GLY A 10 -28.88 -31.03 5.40
CA GLY A 10 -27.50 -30.61 5.12
C GLY A 10 -26.90 -29.84 6.29
N ALA A 11 -25.75 -30.31 6.73
CA ALA A 11 -24.87 -29.58 7.63
C ALA A 11 -24.27 -28.40 6.90
N GLY A 12 -24.60 -27.20 7.37
CA GLY A 12 -23.92 -25.96 6.95
C GLY A 12 -22.45 -26.01 7.37
N VAL A 13 -21.60 -25.94 6.39
CA VAL A 13 -20.16 -25.78 6.62
C VAL A 13 -19.94 -24.33 7.05
N GLY A 14 -19.79 -24.12 8.36
CA GLY A 14 -19.29 -22.91 8.94
C GLY A 14 -17.83 -22.72 8.53
N GLY A 15 -17.60 -21.82 7.57
CA GLY A 15 -16.23 -21.35 7.26
C GLY A 15 -15.67 -20.62 8.47
N ASP A 16 -14.58 -21.11 8.99
CA ASP A 16 -13.80 -20.51 10.06
C ASP A 16 -13.09 -19.25 9.51
N PRO A 17 -13.35 -18.02 10.00
CA PRO A 17 -12.71 -16.81 9.52
C PRO A 17 -11.35 -16.53 10.18
N ALA A 18 -10.73 -17.50 10.84
CA ALA A 18 -9.49 -17.30 11.58
C ALA A 18 -8.32 -18.12 11.03
N ARG A 19 -7.90 -17.82 9.81
CA ARG A 19 -6.53 -18.08 9.39
C ARG A 19 -5.98 -16.81 8.73
N GLY A 20 -5.57 -15.85 9.60
CA GLY A 20 -4.67 -14.78 9.22
C GLY A 20 -3.33 -15.37 8.81
N GLY A 21 -3.21 -15.84 7.59
CA GLY A 21 -1.93 -16.01 6.94
C GLY A 21 -1.37 -14.61 6.73
N ALA A 22 -0.07 -14.43 6.96
CA ALA A 22 0.69 -13.27 6.54
C ALA A 22 0.63 -13.21 5.00
N GLY A 23 -0.51 -12.78 4.49
CA GLY A 23 -0.78 -12.58 3.08
C GLY A 23 -0.44 -11.13 2.74
N GLY A 24 0.47 -10.95 1.83
CA GLY A 24 0.76 -9.66 1.27
C GLY A 24 -0.51 -8.99 0.72
N LEU A 25 -0.47 -7.70 0.59
CA LEU A 25 -1.51 -6.82 0.06
C LEU A 25 -1.78 -7.09 -1.42
N ARG A 26 -3.00 -7.13 -1.86
CA ARG A 26 -3.40 -7.38 -3.25
C ARG A 26 -4.08 -6.14 -3.82
N VAL A 27 -3.65 -5.69 -4.98
CA VAL A 27 -4.42 -4.69 -5.73
C VAL A 27 -5.47 -5.43 -6.55
N VAL A 28 -6.74 -5.17 -6.28
CA VAL A 28 -7.85 -5.75 -7.04
C VAL A 28 -7.87 -5.14 -8.43
N ASP A 29 -7.85 -5.98 -9.45
CA ASP A 29 -7.84 -5.60 -10.88
C ASP A 29 -6.62 -4.79 -11.36
N VAL A 30 -5.54 -4.73 -10.56
CA VAL A 30 -4.22 -4.26 -10.99
C VAL A 30 -3.19 -5.23 -10.44
N ALA A 31 -2.41 -5.83 -11.29
CA ALA A 31 -1.30 -6.67 -10.85
C ALA A 31 -0.21 -5.78 -10.21
N VAL A 32 0.51 -6.34 -9.25
CA VAL A 32 1.63 -5.65 -8.61
C VAL A 32 2.84 -6.57 -8.69
N ALA A 33 3.86 -6.13 -9.40
CA ALA A 33 5.11 -6.86 -9.58
C ALA A 33 6.21 -6.26 -8.71
N TYR A 34 7.00 -7.14 -8.07
CA TYR A 34 8.23 -6.70 -7.41
C TYR A 34 9.31 -6.50 -8.45
N GLU A 35 10.05 -5.39 -8.36
CA GLU A 35 11.19 -5.08 -9.20
C GLU A 35 12.30 -4.37 -8.44
N GLU A 36 13.52 -4.50 -8.95
CA GLU A 36 14.67 -3.70 -8.56
C GLU A 36 15.28 -3.11 -9.83
N ARG A 37 15.51 -1.80 -9.85
CA ARG A 37 16.09 -1.12 -11.00
C ARG A 37 16.80 0.16 -10.63
N TYR A 38 17.69 0.60 -11.52
CA TYR A 38 18.15 1.99 -11.53
C TYR A 38 17.18 2.83 -12.36
N TRP A 39 16.81 3.97 -11.82
CA TRP A 39 15.96 4.94 -12.48
C TRP A 39 16.73 6.26 -12.67
N TYR A 40 16.47 6.91 -13.80
CA TYR A 40 17.08 8.19 -14.20
C TYR A 40 15.98 9.26 -14.24
N PRO A 41 15.67 9.92 -13.11
CA PRO A 41 14.74 11.04 -13.10
C PRO A 41 15.30 12.24 -13.88
N ASP A 42 14.42 13.17 -14.28
CA ASP A 42 14.76 14.33 -15.10
C ASP A 42 15.76 15.30 -14.43
N ASP A 43 15.97 15.18 -13.13
CA ASP A 43 16.97 15.95 -12.36
C ASP A 43 18.42 15.47 -12.58
N GLY A 44 18.61 14.44 -13.39
CA GLY A 44 19.92 13.88 -13.72
C GLY A 44 20.55 12.99 -12.64
N ALA A 45 19.89 12.78 -11.51
CA ALA A 45 20.36 11.88 -10.49
C ALA A 45 20.05 10.42 -10.87
N ILE A 46 21.01 9.52 -10.68
CA ILE A 46 20.75 8.08 -10.76
C ILE A 46 20.25 7.62 -9.39
N VAL A 47 19.09 6.99 -9.33
CA VAL A 47 18.54 6.43 -8.11
C VAL A 47 18.25 4.94 -8.30
N TRP A 48 18.48 4.17 -7.26
CA TRP A 48 18.06 2.78 -7.19
C TRP A 48 16.69 2.72 -6.50
N VAL A 49 15.77 1.97 -7.08
CA VAL A 49 14.43 1.72 -6.54
C VAL A 49 14.18 0.23 -6.45
N ALA A 50 13.57 -0.19 -5.36
CA ALA A 50 13.14 -1.58 -5.17
C ALA A 50 11.76 -1.63 -4.51
N GLY A 51 10.97 -2.62 -4.90
CA GLY A 51 9.66 -2.88 -4.36
C GLY A 51 8.62 -3.15 -5.42
N TYR A 52 7.37 -2.85 -5.12
CA TYR A 52 6.23 -3.19 -5.95
C TYR A 52 5.87 -2.07 -6.91
N THR A 53 5.51 -2.42 -8.13
CA THR A 53 5.01 -1.49 -9.14
C THR A 53 3.67 -2.00 -9.67
N PRO A 54 2.63 -1.15 -9.72
CA PRO A 54 1.37 -1.50 -10.35
C PRO A 54 1.57 -1.81 -11.84
N VAL A 55 0.92 -2.87 -12.29
CA VAL A 55 0.98 -3.35 -13.68
C VAL A 55 -0.44 -3.41 -14.23
N ASP A 56 -0.63 -2.91 -15.44
CA ASP A 56 -1.87 -3.07 -16.17
C ASP A 56 -2.06 -4.56 -16.54
N PRO A 57 -3.13 -5.21 -16.09
CA PRO A 57 -3.34 -6.63 -16.32
C PRO A 57 -3.53 -6.98 -17.79
N ASP A 58 -4.03 -6.04 -18.61
CA ASP A 58 -4.33 -6.30 -20.01
C ASP A 58 -3.08 -6.21 -20.89
N SER A 59 -2.22 -5.24 -20.62
CA SER A 59 -1.02 -4.98 -21.44
C SER A 59 0.28 -5.48 -20.82
N GLY A 60 0.30 -5.82 -19.52
CA GLY A 60 1.51 -6.16 -18.77
C GLY A 60 2.47 -4.98 -18.54
N ARG A 61 2.04 -3.74 -18.86
CA ARG A 61 2.89 -2.55 -18.75
C ARG A 61 2.82 -1.95 -17.34
N TYR A 62 3.93 -1.40 -16.89
CA TYR A 62 3.97 -0.64 -15.64
C TYR A 62 3.07 0.59 -15.72
N LEU A 63 2.29 0.80 -14.67
CA LEU A 63 1.45 1.98 -14.52
C LEU A 63 2.23 3.11 -13.85
N ALA A 64 2.22 4.27 -14.47
CA ALA A 64 2.71 5.48 -13.86
C ALA A 64 1.86 5.85 -12.63
N ARG A 65 2.43 6.68 -11.74
CA ARG A 65 1.74 7.10 -10.49
C ARG A 65 0.40 7.84 -10.72
N ASP A 66 0.27 8.46 -11.85
CA ASP A 66 -0.89 9.24 -12.31
C ASP A 66 -1.73 8.52 -13.38
N ALA A 67 -1.49 7.21 -13.55
CA ALA A 67 -2.20 6.44 -14.56
C ALA A 67 -3.72 6.45 -14.30
N PRO A 68 -4.54 6.72 -15.34
CA PRO A 68 -6.00 6.74 -15.20
C PRO A 68 -6.60 5.46 -14.63
N GLN A 69 -5.97 4.32 -14.87
CA GLN A 69 -6.38 3.03 -14.35
C GLN A 69 -6.28 2.95 -12.81
N LEU A 70 -5.34 3.64 -12.20
CA LEU A 70 -5.23 3.74 -10.73
C LEU A 70 -6.32 4.68 -10.20
N THR A 71 -6.42 5.88 -10.76
CA THR A 71 -7.42 6.88 -10.35
C THR A 71 -8.86 6.36 -10.48
N ALA A 72 -9.18 5.65 -11.56
CA ALA A 72 -10.51 5.06 -11.76
C ALA A 72 -10.88 4.03 -10.67
N ARG A 73 -9.91 3.51 -9.93
CA ARG A 73 -10.10 2.57 -8.82
C ARG A 73 -9.95 3.22 -7.45
N GLY A 74 -9.80 4.53 -7.39
CA GLY A 74 -9.54 5.26 -6.15
C GLY A 74 -8.16 4.98 -5.54
N LEU A 75 -7.21 4.47 -6.35
CA LEU A 75 -5.86 4.17 -5.92
C LEU A 75 -4.96 5.39 -6.13
N VAL A 76 -4.16 5.73 -5.12
CA VAL A 76 -3.22 6.86 -5.19
C VAL A 76 -1.81 6.38 -4.87
N VAL A 77 -0.88 6.64 -5.78
CA VAL A 77 0.55 6.39 -5.55
C VAL A 77 1.24 7.71 -5.21
N ALA A 78 1.80 7.80 -4.02
CA ALA A 78 2.43 9.03 -3.53
C ALA A 78 3.72 8.74 -2.75
N GLY A 79 4.60 9.72 -2.67
CA GLY A 79 5.74 9.68 -1.74
C GLY A 79 5.30 9.92 -0.30
N ILE A 80 6.10 9.51 0.68
CA ILE A 80 5.90 9.91 2.08
C ILE A 80 6.64 11.23 2.29
N ALA A 81 5.89 12.29 2.57
CA ALA A 81 6.43 13.62 2.78
C ALA A 81 7.14 13.73 4.13
N GLY A 82 8.28 14.41 4.17
CA GLY A 82 9.01 14.69 5.41
C GLY A 82 9.78 13.50 6.02
N ALA A 83 9.71 12.30 5.44
CA ALA A 83 10.32 11.10 6.00
C ALA A 83 11.82 11.28 6.27
N ALA A 84 12.61 11.62 5.28
CA ALA A 84 14.07 11.80 5.42
C ALA A 84 14.46 13.01 6.28
N ARG A 85 13.60 14.02 6.39
CA ARG A 85 13.91 15.24 7.13
C ARG A 85 13.59 15.17 8.62
N PHE A 86 12.48 14.51 8.97
CA PHE A 86 11.93 14.54 10.34
C PHE A 86 11.86 13.17 10.99
N HIS A 87 11.95 12.08 10.21
CA HIS A 87 11.72 10.71 10.67
C HIS A 87 12.77 9.74 10.11
N ASP A 88 14.03 10.17 10.00
CA ASP A 88 15.09 9.40 9.35
C ASP A 88 15.31 8.02 10.04
N GLU A 89 15.31 7.96 11.35
CA GLU A 89 15.44 6.67 12.07
C GLU A 89 14.33 5.68 11.69
N VAL A 90 13.09 6.16 11.58
CA VAL A 90 11.94 5.34 11.16
C VAL A 90 12.07 4.98 9.70
N LEU A 91 12.52 5.92 8.85
CA LEU A 91 12.77 5.68 7.43
C LEU A 91 13.74 4.52 7.19
N GLN A 92 14.78 4.39 8.02
CA GLN A 92 15.78 3.32 7.88
C GLN A 92 15.33 1.98 8.46
N SER A 93 14.23 1.93 9.20
CA SER A 93 13.77 0.70 9.87
C SER A 93 13.13 -0.30 8.89
N ASP A 94 13.19 -1.59 9.22
CA ASP A 94 12.53 -2.65 8.48
C ASP A 94 10.99 -2.56 8.54
N ALA A 95 10.44 -1.80 9.50
CA ALA A 95 9.02 -1.51 9.58
C ALA A 95 8.48 -0.76 8.35
N LEU A 96 9.35 -0.21 7.52
CA LEU A 96 9.04 0.46 6.26
C LEU A 96 9.60 -0.28 5.03
N ALA A 97 9.83 -1.58 5.12
CA ALA A 97 10.17 -2.39 3.97
C ALA A 97 9.01 -2.40 2.94
N PRO A 98 9.29 -2.51 1.62
CA PRO A 98 8.25 -2.66 0.61
C PRO A 98 7.29 -3.81 0.95
N GLY A 99 5.98 -3.55 0.81
CA GLY A 99 4.91 -4.49 1.16
C GLY A 99 4.38 -4.34 2.58
N THR A 100 4.99 -3.56 3.46
CA THR A 100 4.49 -3.36 4.82
C THR A 100 3.27 -2.43 4.85
N ALA A 101 2.28 -2.79 5.67
CA ALA A 101 1.10 -1.97 5.88
C ALA A 101 1.43 -0.72 6.71
N LEU A 102 0.76 0.38 6.38
CA LEU A 102 0.85 1.66 7.06
C LEU A 102 -0.52 2.05 7.60
N THR A 103 -0.52 2.82 8.68
CA THR A 103 -1.73 3.40 9.26
C THR A 103 -1.78 4.90 8.95
N LEU A 104 -2.96 5.38 8.58
CA LEU A 104 -3.22 6.80 8.31
C LEU A 104 -3.92 7.41 9.53
N ARG A 105 -3.44 8.56 9.99
CA ARG A 105 -4.02 9.30 11.12
C ARG A 105 -4.24 10.76 10.76
N ARG A 106 -5.48 11.22 10.89
CA ARG A 106 -5.81 12.64 10.73
C ARG A 106 -5.15 13.50 11.82
N GLU A 107 -4.67 14.65 11.42
CA GLU A 107 -4.09 15.68 12.29
C GLU A 107 -4.77 17.04 12.05
N PRO A 108 -6.08 17.19 12.36
CA PRO A 108 -6.81 18.44 12.08
C PRO A 108 -6.29 19.65 12.85
N GLY A 109 -5.53 19.42 13.91
CA GLY A 109 -4.84 20.46 14.69
C GLY A 109 -3.40 20.76 14.21
N ASN A 110 -2.98 20.25 13.07
CA ASN A 110 -1.65 20.51 12.54
C ASN A 110 -1.51 22.01 12.16
N GLU A 111 -0.49 22.69 12.70
CA GLU A 111 -0.30 24.14 12.52
C GLU A 111 -0.02 24.54 11.06
N HIS A 112 0.44 23.60 10.23
CA HIS A 112 0.84 23.88 8.85
C HIS A 112 -0.21 23.45 7.82
N ASP A 113 -1.08 22.52 8.17
CA ASP A 113 -2.10 21.99 7.26
C ASP A 113 -3.25 21.32 8.03
N ALA A 114 -4.43 21.93 8.00
CA ALA A 114 -5.63 21.35 8.63
C ALA A 114 -6.07 20.02 7.99
N ASN A 115 -5.62 19.72 6.76
CA ASN A 115 -5.86 18.45 6.08
C ASN A 115 -4.77 17.41 6.35
N ALA A 116 -3.77 17.72 7.19
CA ALA A 116 -2.65 16.82 7.42
C ALA A 116 -3.10 15.41 7.81
N VAL A 117 -2.45 14.43 7.18
CA VAL A 117 -2.61 13.01 7.45
C VAL A 117 -1.23 12.42 7.73
N ALA A 118 -0.99 12.04 8.98
CA ALA A 118 0.23 11.36 9.38
C ALA A 118 0.25 9.92 8.85
N VAL A 119 1.41 9.47 8.44
CA VAL A 119 1.69 8.10 8.02
C VAL A 119 2.46 7.40 9.12
N LEU A 120 1.92 6.31 9.65
CA LEU A 120 2.48 5.58 10.77
C LEU A 120 2.83 4.15 10.36
N THR A 121 3.86 3.59 10.96
CA THR A 121 4.14 2.14 10.92
C THR A 121 3.05 1.38 11.69
N ALA A 122 2.99 0.06 11.52
CA ALA A 122 2.09 -0.80 12.30
C ALA A 122 2.32 -0.71 13.82
N ALA A 123 3.54 -0.37 14.25
CA ALA A 123 3.88 -0.13 15.66
C ALA A 123 3.52 1.29 16.14
N GLY A 124 2.96 2.15 15.27
CA GLY A 124 2.55 3.51 15.61
C GLY A 124 3.66 4.57 15.52
N ALA A 125 4.87 4.22 15.08
CA ALA A 125 5.92 5.20 14.85
C ALA A 125 5.61 6.01 13.59
N GLN A 126 5.74 7.34 13.67
CA GLN A 126 5.46 8.22 12.55
C GLN A 126 6.59 8.16 11.52
N ALA A 127 6.21 7.89 10.26
CA ALA A 127 7.12 7.82 9.11
C ALA A 127 7.15 9.11 8.30
N GLY A 128 6.17 9.98 8.48
CA GLY A 128 6.00 11.23 7.74
C GLY A 128 4.53 11.58 7.55
N TRP A 129 4.22 12.21 6.43
CA TRP A 129 2.86 12.63 6.08
C TRP A 129 2.51 12.27 4.64
N VAL A 130 1.22 12.17 4.40
CA VAL A 130 0.66 12.18 3.03
C VAL A 130 0.97 13.56 2.41
N PRO A 131 1.41 13.64 1.14
CA PRO A 131 1.61 14.92 0.47
C PRO A 131 0.35 15.79 0.51
N ARG A 132 0.53 17.11 0.65
CA ARG A 132 -0.55 18.08 0.90
C ARG A 132 -1.70 17.97 -0.08
N GLU A 133 -1.41 17.83 -1.36
CA GLU A 133 -2.42 17.76 -2.42
C GLU A 133 -3.28 16.50 -2.26
N VAL A 134 -2.66 15.37 -1.97
CA VAL A 134 -3.35 14.10 -1.72
C VAL A 134 -4.08 14.13 -0.39
N ALA A 135 -3.49 14.73 0.64
CA ALA A 135 -4.11 14.86 1.95
C ALA A 135 -5.41 15.70 1.89
N ALA A 136 -5.44 16.76 1.08
CA ALA A 136 -6.63 17.59 0.90
C ALA A 136 -7.81 16.81 0.29
N GLU A 137 -7.54 15.86 -0.60
CA GLU A 137 -8.57 15.00 -1.19
C GLU A 137 -8.97 13.85 -0.24
N LEU A 138 -8.02 13.32 0.54
CA LEU A 138 -8.21 12.18 1.41
C LEU A 138 -8.87 12.55 2.76
N ALA A 139 -8.57 13.73 3.29
CA ALA A 139 -9.01 14.15 4.62
C ALA A 139 -10.54 14.09 4.80
N PRO A 140 -11.39 14.53 3.86
CA PRO A 140 -12.85 14.43 4.01
C PRO A 140 -13.35 12.99 4.16
N ALA A 141 -12.77 12.05 3.42
CA ALA A 141 -13.14 10.63 3.51
C ALA A 141 -12.76 10.03 4.87
N LEU A 142 -11.56 10.34 5.36
CA LEU A 142 -11.11 9.91 6.69
C LEU A 142 -11.96 10.53 7.80
N ASP A 143 -12.35 11.81 7.68
CA ASP A 143 -13.21 12.50 8.64
C ASP A 143 -14.64 11.95 8.63
N ALA A 144 -15.10 11.42 7.50
CA ALA A 144 -16.36 10.67 7.38
C ALA A 144 -16.28 9.24 7.94
N GLY A 145 -15.10 8.79 8.38
CA GLY A 145 -14.87 7.45 8.90
C GLY A 145 -14.74 6.38 7.81
N GLU A 146 -14.50 6.77 6.56
CA GLU A 146 -14.24 5.82 5.48
C GLU A 146 -12.94 5.07 5.76
N PRO A 147 -12.95 3.72 5.63
CA PRO A 147 -11.75 2.93 5.86
C PRO A 147 -10.77 3.12 4.69
N TRP A 148 -9.61 3.67 5.00
CA TRP A 148 -8.48 3.76 4.08
C TRP A 148 -7.30 2.97 4.59
N THR A 149 -6.53 2.40 3.67
CA THR A 149 -5.28 1.72 3.97
C THR A 149 -4.15 2.30 3.14
N ALA A 150 -2.94 2.10 3.61
CA ALA A 150 -1.74 2.44 2.87
C ALA A 150 -0.72 1.30 3.00
N VAL A 151 0.15 1.22 2.02
CA VAL A 151 1.24 0.23 1.99
C VAL A 151 2.49 0.86 1.39
N VAL A 152 3.64 0.48 1.91
CA VAL A 152 4.92 0.84 1.28
C VAL A 152 5.02 0.09 -0.04
N LEU A 153 5.03 0.82 -1.16
CA LEU A 153 5.27 0.21 -2.47
C LEU A 153 6.76 0.02 -2.73
N ARG A 154 7.51 1.10 -2.66
CA ARG A 154 8.91 1.12 -3.09
C ARG A 154 9.77 1.96 -2.17
N GLU A 155 11.00 1.54 -2.02
CA GLU A 155 12.07 2.34 -1.44
C GLU A 155 12.94 2.96 -2.54
N ARG A 156 13.58 4.07 -2.20
CA ARG A 156 14.55 4.76 -3.02
C ARG A 156 15.85 4.94 -2.27
N ARG A 157 16.97 4.68 -2.94
CA ARG A 157 18.34 4.81 -2.44
C ARG A 157 19.23 5.37 -3.55
N ALA A 158 20.42 5.83 -3.23
CA ALA A 158 21.45 6.13 -4.24
C ALA A 158 21.98 4.82 -4.87
N SER A 159 22.22 3.80 -4.03
CA SER A 159 22.52 2.43 -4.46
C SER A 159 21.91 1.42 -3.49
N PRO A 160 21.87 0.10 -3.81
CA PRO A 160 21.33 -0.93 -2.92
C PRO A 160 21.92 -0.97 -1.51
N ARG A 161 23.12 -0.44 -1.33
CA ARG A 161 23.84 -0.44 -0.05
C ARG A 161 23.72 0.87 0.73
N ASP A 162 23.18 1.90 0.10
CA ASP A 162 23.03 3.21 0.73
C ASP A 162 21.77 3.29 1.59
N PRO A 163 21.69 4.22 2.54
CA PRO A 163 20.48 4.49 3.30
C PRO A 163 19.31 4.87 2.38
N ARG A 164 18.09 4.60 2.84
CA ARG A 164 16.87 5.05 2.16
C ARG A 164 16.82 6.56 2.11
N THR A 165 16.54 7.10 0.94
CA THR A 165 16.35 8.55 0.72
C THR A 165 14.87 8.91 0.56
N GLY A 166 13.99 7.93 0.42
CA GLY A 166 12.56 8.14 0.31
C GLY A 166 11.79 6.85 0.12
N LEU A 167 10.49 6.97 0.27
CA LEU A 167 9.53 5.88 0.10
C LEU A 167 8.36 6.35 -0.78
N THR A 168 7.83 5.41 -1.54
CA THR A 168 6.56 5.55 -2.25
C THR A 168 5.55 4.62 -1.62
N MET A 169 4.36 5.11 -1.35
CA MET A 169 3.24 4.33 -0.81
C MET A 169 2.10 4.25 -1.81
N LEU A 170 1.27 3.23 -1.68
CA LEU A 170 -0.04 3.11 -2.30
C LEU A 170 -1.09 3.36 -1.23
N LEU A 171 -2.00 4.26 -1.53
CA LEU A 171 -3.17 4.58 -0.71
C LEU A 171 -4.41 4.05 -1.42
N ALA A 172 -5.33 3.44 -0.69
CA ALA A 172 -6.59 3.00 -1.24
C ALA A 172 -7.69 2.83 -0.19
N PRO A 173 -8.97 2.82 -0.60
CA PRO A 173 -10.04 2.31 0.24
C PRO A 173 -9.71 0.90 0.73
N ALA A 174 -9.94 0.61 2.03
CA ALA A 174 -9.47 -0.63 2.67
C ALA A 174 -9.95 -1.92 1.99
N ALA A 175 -11.08 -1.88 1.28
CA ALA A 175 -11.61 -3.02 0.52
C ALA A 175 -10.95 -3.22 -0.86
N ALA A 176 -10.10 -2.29 -1.31
CA ALA A 176 -9.57 -2.27 -2.67
C ALA A 176 -8.16 -2.85 -2.81
N ILE A 177 -7.46 -3.11 -1.71
CA ILE A 177 -6.06 -3.58 -1.76
C ILE A 177 -5.90 -4.92 -1.04
N GLU A 178 -5.38 -5.87 -1.78
CA GLU A 178 -4.78 -7.09 -1.26
C GLU A 178 -3.48 -7.30 -2.05
N LEU A 179 -2.30 -7.24 -1.43
CA LEU A 179 -1.02 -7.51 -2.09
C LEU A 179 -0.80 -9.02 -2.18
N ARG A 180 -0.50 -9.50 -3.37
CA ARG A 180 0.10 -10.83 -3.54
C ARG A 180 1.61 -10.67 -3.61
N GLU A 181 2.33 -11.41 -2.75
CA GLU A 181 3.73 -11.64 -3.00
C GLU A 181 3.89 -12.27 -4.40
N PRO A 182 4.94 -11.89 -5.16
CA PRO A 182 5.28 -12.61 -6.38
C PRO A 182 5.42 -14.08 -5.98
N GLY A 183 4.58 -14.94 -6.54
CA GLY A 183 4.65 -16.37 -6.29
C GLY A 183 6.10 -16.80 -6.48
N ARG A 184 6.68 -17.51 -5.52
CA ARG A 184 7.85 -18.33 -5.79
C ARG A 184 7.43 -19.17 -6.98
N GLY A 185 7.97 -18.85 -8.15
CA GLY A 185 7.72 -19.62 -9.35
C GLY A 185 7.94 -21.07 -9.02
N ASP A 186 6.92 -21.88 -9.30
CA ASP A 186 7.08 -23.31 -9.35
C ASP A 186 8.21 -23.57 -10.36
N ALA A 187 9.36 -23.96 -9.83
CA ALA A 187 10.49 -24.45 -10.62
C ALA A 187 10.31 -25.93 -10.89
#